data_3c87a54ce3f08452e353d3e5ba1e21a9
#
_entry.id   3c87a54ce3f08452e353d3e5ba1e21a9
#
_cell.length_a   1.000
_cell.length_b   1.000
_cell.length_c   1.000
_cell.angle_alpha   90.00
_cell.angle_beta   90.00
_cell.angle_gamma   90.00
#
_symmetry.space_group_name_H-M   'P 1'
#
loop_
_entity.id
_entity.type
_entity.pdbx_description
1 polymer ?
#
loop_
_entity_poly.entity_id
_entity_poly.type
_entity_poly.pdbx_seq_one_letter_code
_entity_poly.pdbx_strand_id
1 'polypeptide(L)'
;GTVQTKAYDDISGTDNAITAIEQAIADGYEMIFTTSPEFLSASLRAAVNHPEVKILNCSLNSSHKYIRTYYGRMYEAKFLIGVLAGIMTDTNKIGYIADYPIYGMTANINAFALGVKMVNPKAKIYLEWSTLKENEHVDLTAKLYSMGATYISHQDMIIPRKITRQFGLFRVNGETP
;
A
#
# COMPACT_ATOMS: atom_id res chain seq x y z
N GLY A 1 -18.68 14.08 23.92
CA GLY A 1 -19.67 13.29 23.18
C GLY A 1 -19.08 11.97 22.77
N THR A 2 -19.88 10.95 22.69
CA THR A 2 -19.49 9.61 22.20
C THR A 2 -19.55 9.61 20.68
N VAL A 3 -18.49 9.15 20.03
CA VAL A 3 -18.46 8.94 18.58
C VAL A 3 -18.86 7.49 18.31
N GLN A 4 -19.84 7.29 17.46
CA GLN A 4 -20.21 5.95 17.00
C GLN A 4 -19.45 5.67 15.69
N THR A 5 -18.86 4.49 15.59
CA THR A 5 -18.13 4.05 14.39
C THR A 5 -18.66 2.71 13.90
N LYS A 6 -18.67 2.52 12.58
CA LYS A 6 -19.02 1.27 11.91
C LYS A 6 -18.01 1.02 10.80
N ALA A 7 -17.53 -0.21 10.69
CA ALA A 7 -16.68 -0.64 9.57
C ALA A 7 -17.52 -1.40 8.55
N TYR A 8 -17.22 -1.19 7.28
CA TYR A 8 -17.75 -1.94 6.15
C TYR A 8 -16.55 -2.66 5.52
N ASP A 9 -16.48 -3.96 5.76
CA ASP A 9 -15.37 -4.81 5.34
C ASP A 9 -15.67 -5.50 4.00
N ASP A 10 -14.61 -6.03 3.38
CA ASP A 10 -14.65 -6.80 2.12
C ASP A 10 -15.24 -6.04 0.92
N ILE A 11 -15.11 -4.73 0.92
CA ILE A 11 -15.53 -3.91 -0.22
C ILE A 11 -14.44 -3.99 -1.29
N SER A 12 -14.82 -4.42 -2.49
CA SER A 12 -13.97 -4.44 -3.67
C SER A 12 -14.73 -3.93 -4.89
N GLY A 13 -14.05 -3.18 -5.75
CA GLY A 13 -14.64 -2.58 -6.93
C GLY A 13 -15.47 -1.32 -6.65
N THR A 14 -15.63 -0.51 -7.70
CA THR A 14 -16.27 0.81 -7.61
C THR A 14 -17.75 0.73 -7.23
N ASP A 15 -18.50 -0.23 -7.78
CA ASP A 15 -19.95 -0.32 -7.57
C ASP A 15 -20.27 -0.74 -6.13
N ASN A 16 -19.52 -1.69 -5.58
CA ASN A 16 -19.66 -2.09 -4.17
C ASN A 16 -19.27 -0.94 -3.23
N ALA A 17 -18.24 -0.18 -3.58
CA ALA A 17 -17.84 1.00 -2.81
C ALA A 17 -18.93 2.07 -2.82
N ILE A 18 -19.56 2.34 -3.96
CA ILE A 18 -20.70 3.25 -4.07
C ILE A 18 -21.84 2.78 -3.14
N THR A 19 -22.22 1.51 -3.23
CA THR A 19 -23.30 0.95 -2.42
C THR A 19 -23.01 1.05 -0.92
N ALA A 20 -21.77 0.75 -0.50
CA ALA A 20 -21.39 0.84 0.90
C ALA A 20 -21.35 2.28 1.42
N ILE A 21 -20.91 3.25 0.60
CA ILE A 21 -20.92 4.67 0.98
C ILE A 21 -22.36 5.18 1.11
N GLU A 22 -23.23 4.88 0.14
CA GLU A 22 -24.64 5.28 0.18
C GLU A 22 -25.37 4.65 1.38
N GLN A 23 -25.06 3.40 1.71
CA GLN A 23 -25.59 2.75 2.91
C GLN A 23 -25.13 3.46 4.19
N ALA A 24 -23.86 3.83 4.27
CA ALA A 24 -23.35 4.58 5.43
C ALA A 24 -24.03 5.94 5.58
N ILE A 25 -24.30 6.63 4.48
CA ILE A 25 -25.05 7.90 4.47
C ILE A 25 -26.49 7.67 4.96
N ALA A 26 -27.16 6.64 4.45
CA ALA A 26 -28.51 6.26 4.86
C ALA A 26 -28.59 5.85 6.33
N ASP A 27 -27.54 5.24 6.87
CA ASP A 27 -27.40 4.91 8.30
C ASP A 27 -27.13 6.16 9.18
N GLY A 28 -26.98 7.35 8.58
CA GLY A 28 -26.83 8.62 9.29
C GLY A 28 -25.40 8.98 9.67
N TYR A 29 -24.39 8.38 9.05
CA TYR A 29 -23.00 8.75 9.26
C TYR A 29 -22.64 10.05 8.54
N GLU A 30 -22.13 11.02 9.28
CA GLU A 30 -21.77 12.36 8.79
C GLU A 30 -20.32 12.44 8.29
N MET A 31 -19.51 11.42 8.60
CA MET A 31 -18.10 11.34 8.20
C MET A 31 -17.75 9.93 7.75
N ILE A 32 -17.19 9.81 6.55
CA ILE A 32 -16.86 8.54 5.92
C ILE A 32 -15.38 8.54 5.51
N PHE A 33 -14.67 7.50 5.91
CA PHE A 33 -13.29 7.25 5.51
C PHE A 33 -13.26 6.08 4.53
N THR A 34 -12.81 6.31 3.31
CA THR A 34 -12.53 5.25 2.35
C THR A 34 -11.03 4.97 2.34
N THR A 35 -10.66 3.70 2.46
CA THR A 35 -9.29 3.29 2.86
C THR A 35 -8.39 2.89 1.70
N SER A 36 -8.86 3.05 0.46
CA SER A 36 -8.08 2.73 -0.75
C SER A 36 -8.20 3.82 -1.81
N PRO A 37 -7.14 4.08 -2.59
CA PRO A 37 -7.21 4.93 -3.78
C PRO A 37 -8.21 4.43 -4.83
N GLU A 38 -8.47 3.12 -4.87
CA GLU A 38 -9.47 2.49 -5.73
C GLU A 38 -10.87 3.09 -5.54
N PHE A 39 -11.18 3.51 -4.31
CA PHE A 39 -12.49 4.08 -3.96
C PHE A 39 -12.62 5.57 -4.23
N LEU A 40 -11.61 6.22 -4.81
CA LEU A 40 -11.63 7.66 -5.06
C LEU A 40 -12.82 8.08 -5.93
N SER A 41 -13.09 7.34 -7.00
CA SER A 41 -14.19 7.64 -7.93
C SER A 41 -15.55 7.53 -7.24
N ALA A 42 -15.78 6.47 -6.47
CA ALA A 42 -16.99 6.28 -5.66
C ALA A 42 -17.15 7.39 -4.61
N SER A 43 -16.05 7.72 -3.92
CA SER A 43 -16.01 8.79 -2.92
C SER A 43 -16.35 10.16 -3.50
N LEU A 44 -15.81 10.49 -4.68
CA LEU A 44 -16.12 11.75 -5.39
C LEU A 44 -17.59 11.84 -5.78
N ARG A 45 -18.15 10.76 -6.34
CA ARG A 45 -19.55 10.70 -6.72
C ARG A 45 -20.46 10.94 -5.53
N ALA A 46 -20.21 10.24 -4.43
CA ALA A 46 -21.00 10.42 -3.20
C ALA A 46 -20.83 11.82 -2.62
N ALA A 47 -19.62 12.37 -2.57
CA ALA A 47 -19.36 13.72 -2.05
C ALA A 47 -20.02 14.84 -2.85
N VAL A 48 -20.24 14.63 -4.15
CA VAL A 48 -20.98 15.59 -4.99
C VAL A 48 -22.49 15.52 -4.72
N ASN A 49 -23.02 14.30 -4.53
CA ASN A 49 -24.45 14.07 -4.29
C ASN A 49 -24.86 14.41 -2.85
N HIS A 50 -23.93 14.28 -1.88
CA HIS A 50 -24.16 14.48 -0.45
C HIS A 50 -23.14 15.47 0.12
N PRO A 51 -23.25 16.78 -0.25
CA PRO A 51 -22.27 17.80 0.17
C PRO A 51 -22.26 18.07 1.68
N GLU A 52 -23.28 17.63 2.41
CA GLU A 52 -23.38 17.69 3.87
C GLU A 52 -22.51 16.63 4.57
N VAL A 53 -22.18 15.53 3.89
CA VAL A 53 -21.36 14.44 4.44
C VAL A 53 -19.89 14.69 4.15
N LYS A 54 -19.04 14.49 5.15
CA LYS A 54 -17.59 14.65 5.02
C LYS A 54 -17.00 13.33 4.56
N ILE A 55 -16.54 13.26 3.30
CA ILE A 55 -15.90 12.07 2.77
C ILE A 55 -14.41 12.32 2.62
N LEU A 56 -13.61 11.40 3.22
CA LEU A 56 -12.16 11.40 3.17
C LEU A 56 -11.67 10.12 2.49
N ASN A 57 -10.78 10.25 1.52
CA ASN A 57 -10.23 9.10 0.79
C ASN A 57 -8.74 8.93 1.07
N CYS A 58 -8.33 7.69 1.36
CA CYS A 58 -6.92 7.33 1.51
C CYS A 58 -6.25 7.29 0.14
N SER A 59 -5.76 8.42 -0.30
CA SER A 59 -5.01 8.55 -1.55
C SER A 59 -4.08 9.76 -1.51
N LEU A 60 -3.06 9.72 -2.36
CA LEU A 60 -2.14 10.84 -2.53
C LEU A 60 -2.70 11.84 -3.55
N ASN A 61 -2.70 13.11 -3.12
CA ASN A 61 -2.76 14.28 -3.99
C ASN A 61 -3.95 14.37 -4.96
N SER A 62 -5.12 13.90 -4.53
CA SER A 62 -6.37 14.16 -5.25
C SER A 62 -7.11 15.31 -4.57
N SER A 63 -6.68 16.55 -4.83
CA SER A 63 -7.42 17.71 -4.32
C SER A 63 -8.69 17.90 -5.13
N HIS A 64 -9.81 17.80 -4.47
CA HIS A 64 -11.12 18.12 -5.05
C HIS A 64 -11.93 18.95 -4.07
N LYS A 65 -12.84 19.79 -4.60
CA LYS A 65 -13.64 20.71 -3.77
C LYS A 65 -14.45 19.99 -2.68
N TYR A 66 -14.96 18.81 -2.97
CA TYR A 66 -15.89 18.08 -2.11
C TYR A 66 -15.26 16.93 -1.33
N ILE A 67 -14.00 16.56 -1.58
CA ILE A 67 -13.34 15.44 -0.92
C ILE A 67 -12.01 15.90 -0.33
N ARG A 68 -11.64 15.31 0.80
CA ARG A 68 -10.30 15.42 1.37
C ARG A 68 -9.58 14.11 1.18
N THR A 69 -8.30 14.18 0.87
CA THR A 69 -7.43 13.01 0.84
C THR A 69 -6.57 12.98 2.08
N TYR A 70 -6.29 11.78 2.56
CA TYR A 70 -5.36 11.53 3.64
C TYR A 70 -4.43 10.39 3.24
N TYR A 71 -3.21 10.43 3.72
CA TYR A 71 -2.22 9.38 3.47
C TYR A 71 -1.15 9.37 4.56
N GLY A 72 -0.76 8.17 5.00
CA GLY A 72 0.40 8.02 5.88
C GLY A 72 1.69 8.21 5.10
N ARG A 73 2.69 8.87 5.72
CA ARG A 73 4.01 9.06 5.10
C ARG A 73 4.83 7.76 5.11
N MET A 74 4.33 6.73 4.45
CA MET A 74 4.96 5.40 4.41
C MET A 74 6.38 5.46 3.84
N TYR A 75 6.69 6.41 2.97
CA TYR A 75 8.02 6.59 2.43
C TYR A 75 9.08 6.89 3.50
N GLU A 76 8.71 7.53 4.63
CA GLU A 76 9.65 7.75 5.74
C GLU A 76 10.03 6.42 6.41
N ALA A 77 9.05 5.56 6.68
CA ALA A 77 9.30 4.21 7.18
C ALA A 77 10.09 3.36 6.17
N LYS A 78 9.77 3.47 4.88
CA LYS A 78 10.48 2.76 3.81
C LYS A 78 11.94 3.19 3.68
N PHE A 79 12.24 4.46 3.91
CA PHE A 79 13.63 4.91 3.98
C PHE A 79 14.40 4.18 5.09
N LEU A 80 13.85 4.12 6.30
CA LEU A 80 14.48 3.41 7.43
C LEU A 80 14.64 1.91 7.17
N ILE A 81 13.61 1.29 6.57
CA ILE A 81 13.66 -0.12 6.16
C ILE A 81 14.76 -0.33 5.10
N GLY A 82 14.92 0.61 4.18
CA GLY A 82 16.00 0.60 3.20
C GLY A 82 17.39 0.66 3.84
N VAL A 83 17.57 1.51 4.85
CA VAL A 83 18.81 1.58 5.64
C VAL A 83 19.11 0.22 6.28
N LEU A 84 18.13 -0.40 6.93
CA LEU A 84 18.28 -1.72 7.54
C LEU A 84 18.65 -2.77 6.49
N ALA A 85 17.94 -2.82 5.36
CA ALA A 85 18.23 -3.75 4.28
C ALA A 85 19.65 -3.61 3.72
N GLY A 86 20.09 -2.36 3.55
CA GLY A 86 21.45 -2.05 3.07
C GLY A 86 22.55 -2.49 4.02
N ILE A 87 22.31 -2.39 5.35
CA ILE A 87 23.26 -2.86 6.38
C ILE A 87 23.26 -4.39 6.45
N MET A 88 22.08 -5.01 6.37
CA MET A 88 21.90 -6.44 6.66
C MET A 88 22.22 -7.35 5.46
N THR A 89 22.20 -6.83 4.23
CA THR A 89 22.46 -7.66 3.05
C THR A 89 23.90 -8.17 3.03
N ASP A 90 24.06 -9.48 2.89
CA ASP A 90 25.33 -10.17 2.73
C ASP A 90 25.71 -10.38 1.26
N THR A 91 24.75 -10.27 0.34
CA THR A 91 24.95 -10.48 -1.10
C THR A 91 25.04 -9.18 -1.92
N ASN A 92 24.81 -8.01 -1.31
CA ASN A 92 24.58 -6.74 -2.01
C ASN A 92 23.42 -6.78 -3.01
N LYS A 93 22.49 -7.71 -2.84
CA LYS A 93 21.28 -7.84 -3.64
C LYS A 93 20.06 -7.86 -2.72
N ILE A 94 19.13 -6.95 -3.00
CA ILE A 94 17.95 -6.74 -2.19
C ILE A 94 16.72 -6.81 -3.09
N GLY A 95 15.68 -7.52 -2.67
CA GLY A 95 14.40 -7.57 -3.37
C GLY A 95 13.44 -6.50 -2.85
N TYR A 96 12.59 -6.02 -3.73
CA TYR A 96 11.45 -5.17 -3.40
C TYR A 96 10.24 -5.66 -4.17
N ILE A 97 9.18 -6.04 -3.46
CA ILE A 97 7.89 -6.40 -4.05
C ILE A 97 6.93 -5.24 -3.80
N ALA A 98 6.59 -4.52 -4.88
CA ALA A 98 5.60 -3.45 -4.86
C ALA A 98 4.21 -3.98 -5.23
N ASP A 99 3.15 -3.28 -4.79
CA ASP A 99 1.78 -3.67 -5.09
C ASP A 99 1.32 -3.14 -6.45
N TYR A 100 0.72 -1.96 -6.45
CA TYR A 100 0.17 -1.33 -7.65
C TYR A 100 1.11 -0.24 -8.16
N PRO A 101 1.30 -0.11 -9.47
CA PRO A 101 2.10 0.97 -10.06
C PRO A 101 1.36 2.31 -10.04
N ILE A 102 0.98 2.77 -8.85
CA ILE A 102 0.30 4.05 -8.59
C ILE A 102 1.28 5.10 -8.06
N TYR A 103 0.88 6.36 -8.15
CA TYR A 103 1.71 7.53 -7.85
C TYR A 103 2.43 7.45 -6.48
N GLY A 104 1.76 7.01 -5.43
CA GLY A 104 2.36 6.94 -4.08
C GLY A 104 3.41 5.83 -3.91
N MET A 105 3.30 4.76 -4.68
CA MET A 105 4.22 3.64 -4.60
C MET A 105 5.63 4.01 -5.04
N THR A 106 5.76 4.89 -6.03
CA THR A 106 7.05 5.37 -6.52
C THR A 106 7.83 6.11 -5.42
N ALA A 107 7.14 6.86 -4.56
CA ALA A 107 7.77 7.54 -3.43
C ALA A 107 8.33 6.53 -2.41
N ASN A 108 7.59 5.45 -2.12
CA ASN A 108 8.02 4.37 -1.23
C ASN A 108 9.26 3.66 -1.77
N ILE A 109 9.24 3.29 -3.05
CA ILE A 109 10.36 2.62 -3.72
C ILE A 109 11.61 3.50 -3.70
N ASN A 110 11.46 4.79 -4.07
CA ASN A 110 12.58 5.72 -4.11
C ASN A 110 13.16 5.97 -2.71
N ALA A 111 12.32 6.12 -1.70
CA ALA A 111 12.76 6.31 -0.33
C ALA A 111 13.54 5.09 0.18
N PHE A 112 13.04 3.89 -0.07
CA PHE A 112 13.74 2.64 0.23
C PHE A 112 15.12 2.60 -0.46
N ALA A 113 15.16 2.89 -1.76
CA ALA A 113 16.39 2.89 -2.54
C ALA A 113 17.41 3.92 -2.03
N LEU A 114 16.95 5.11 -1.62
CA LEU A 114 17.81 6.13 -1.01
C LEU A 114 18.36 5.65 0.33
N GLY A 115 17.55 4.99 1.16
CA GLY A 115 18.00 4.41 2.42
C GLY A 115 19.08 3.35 2.22
N VAL A 116 18.87 2.42 1.28
CA VAL A 116 19.88 1.41 0.90
C VAL A 116 21.17 2.09 0.43
N LYS A 117 21.05 3.03 -0.50
CA LYS A 117 22.21 3.71 -1.12
C LYS A 117 23.03 4.48 -0.10
N MET A 118 22.39 5.06 0.92
CA MET A 118 23.06 5.82 1.96
C MET A 118 24.10 5.00 2.73
N VAL A 119 23.81 3.72 2.99
CA VAL A 119 24.66 2.83 3.81
C VAL A 119 25.41 1.77 2.98
N ASN A 120 24.89 1.42 1.80
CA ASN A 120 25.48 0.46 0.90
C ASN A 120 25.33 0.86 -0.57
N PRO A 121 26.21 1.76 -1.07
CA PRO A 121 26.14 2.24 -2.45
C PRO A 121 26.35 1.15 -3.52
N LYS A 122 26.89 -0.03 -3.13
CA LYS A 122 27.14 -1.16 -4.04
C LYS A 122 25.91 -2.06 -4.19
N ALA A 123 24.94 -1.98 -3.30
CA ALA A 123 23.77 -2.82 -3.34
C ALA A 123 22.90 -2.52 -4.56
N LYS A 124 22.34 -3.59 -5.14
CA LYS A 124 21.37 -3.54 -6.23
C LYS A 124 20.01 -3.94 -5.70
N ILE A 125 18.98 -3.20 -6.11
CA ILE A 125 17.59 -3.48 -5.75
C ILE A 125 16.89 -4.05 -6.98
N TYR A 126 16.29 -5.22 -6.83
CA TYR A 126 15.45 -5.87 -7.83
C TYR A 126 14.00 -5.61 -7.47
N LEU A 127 13.28 -4.92 -8.37
CA LEU A 127 11.88 -4.54 -8.19
C LEU A 127 10.97 -5.48 -8.95
N GLU A 128 9.97 -6.02 -8.27
CA GLU A 128 8.87 -6.78 -8.85
C GLU A 128 7.52 -6.16 -8.45
N TRP A 129 6.51 -6.33 -9.30
CA TRP A 129 5.17 -5.82 -9.07
C TRP A 129 4.19 -6.99 -8.90
N SER A 130 3.56 -7.10 -7.72
CA SER A 130 2.67 -8.23 -7.40
C SER A 130 1.36 -8.22 -8.17
N THR A 131 0.91 -7.06 -8.64
CA THR A 131 -0.39 -6.90 -9.29
C THR A 131 -0.35 -6.89 -10.81
N LEU A 132 0.84 -7.06 -11.42
CA LEU A 132 0.94 -7.21 -12.87
C LEU A 132 0.46 -8.61 -13.29
N LYS A 133 -0.31 -8.69 -14.38
CA LYS A 133 -0.88 -9.96 -14.89
C LYS A 133 0.17 -11.04 -15.14
N GLU A 134 1.35 -10.66 -15.60
CA GLU A 134 2.48 -11.55 -15.82
C GLU A 134 3.00 -12.22 -14.55
N ASN A 135 2.67 -11.66 -13.38
CA ASN A 135 3.08 -12.14 -12.07
C ASN A 135 1.93 -12.81 -11.27
N GLU A 136 0.76 -12.98 -11.87
CA GLU A 136 -0.47 -13.44 -11.17
C GLU A 136 -0.32 -14.79 -10.44
N HIS A 137 0.55 -15.66 -10.90
CA HIS A 137 0.81 -16.97 -10.28
C HIS A 137 2.29 -17.22 -9.99
N VAL A 138 3.10 -16.16 -9.98
CA VAL A 138 4.52 -16.23 -9.76
C VAL A 138 4.85 -16.03 -8.28
N ASP A 139 5.59 -16.96 -7.69
CA ASP A 139 6.22 -16.71 -6.39
C ASP A 139 7.35 -15.71 -6.56
N LEU A 140 7.04 -14.44 -6.33
CA LEU A 140 7.99 -13.32 -6.48
C LEU A 140 9.11 -13.40 -5.44
N THR A 141 8.86 -13.98 -4.28
CA THR A 141 9.87 -14.20 -3.25
C THR A 141 10.92 -15.20 -3.73
N ALA A 142 10.47 -16.35 -4.25
CA ALA A 142 11.36 -17.34 -4.83
C ALA A 142 12.13 -16.81 -6.05
N LYS A 143 11.44 -16.02 -6.91
CA LYS A 143 12.07 -15.36 -8.06
C LYS A 143 13.21 -14.45 -7.62
N LEU A 144 12.95 -13.54 -6.69
CA LEU A 144 13.97 -12.61 -6.17
C LEU A 144 15.12 -13.33 -5.44
N TYR A 145 14.78 -14.38 -4.69
CA TYR A 145 15.80 -15.21 -4.03
C TYR A 145 16.72 -15.90 -5.06
N SER A 146 16.16 -16.45 -6.14
CA SER A 146 16.96 -17.06 -7.22
C SER A 146 17.92 -16.08 -7.89
N MET A 147 17.60 -14.78 -7.86
CA MET A 147 18.48 -13.71 -8.33
C MET A 147 19.56 -13.34 -7.29
N GLY A 148 19.51 -13.94 -6.11
CA GLY A 148 20.44 -13.77 -5.02
C GLY A 148 20.06 -12.70 -4.00
N ALA A 149 18.81 -12.23 -3.99
CA ALA A 149 18.32 -11.35 -2.95
C ALA A 149 17.94 -12.16 -1.71
N THR A 150 18.67 -11.96 -0.61
CA THR A 150 18.44 -12.64 0.67
C THR A 150 17.58 -11.81 1.62
N TYR A 151 17.43 -10.53 1.36
CA TYR A 151 16.51 -9.62 2.03
C TYR A 151 15.52 -9.04 1.04
N ILE A 152 14.23 -9.12 1.38
CA ILE A 152 13.14 -8.68 0.50
C ILE A 152 12.20 -7.77 1.30
N SER A 153 11.97 -6.56 0.79
CA SER A 153 10.88 -5.69 1.25
C SER A 153 9.60 -6.11 0.55
N HIS A 154 8.64 -6.54 1.35
CA HIS A 154 7.33 -6.99 0.85
C HIS A 154 6.34 -5.84 0.71
N GLN A 155 5.13 -6.22 0.31
CA GLN A 155 3.98 -5.36 0.01
C GLN A 155 3.72 -4.32 1.10
N ASP A 156 3.20 -3.17 0.68
CA ASP A 156 2.89 -2.05 1.57
C ASP A 156 1.40 -1.98 1.94
N MET A 157 0.55 -2.68 1.19
CA MET A 157 -0.89 -2.70 1.41
C MET A 157 -1.30 -3.95 2.18
N ILE A 158 -2.08 -3.76 3.23
CA ILE A 158 -2.62 -4.83 4.07
C ILE A 158 -4.07 -5.10 3.66
N ILE A 159 -4.37 -6.36 3.35
CA ILE A 159 -5.76 -6.81 3.29
C ILE A 159 -6.13 -7.26 4.71
N PRO A 160 -7.06 -6.60 5.42
CA PRO A 160 -7.28 -6.78 6.87
C PRO A 160 -7.55 -8.22 7.32
N ARG A 161 -8.15 -9.04 6.46
CA ARG A 161 -8.45 -10.45 6.78
C ARG A 161 -7.31 -11.42 6.46
N LYS A 162 -6.27 -10.96 5.80
CA LYS A 162 -5.08 -11.75 5.46
C LYS A 162 -3.83 -11.12 6.02
N ILE A 163 -3.84 -10.85 7.33
CA ILE A 163 -2.62 -10.42 8.02
C ILE A 163 -1.65 -11.59 7.97
N THR A 164 -0.80 -11.58 6.97
CA THR A 164 0.35 -12.47 6.89
C THR A 164 1.56 -11.74 7.45
N ARG A 165 2.56 -12.49 7.95
CA ARG A 165 3.82 -11.90 8.39
C ARG A 165 4.70 -11.37 7.24
N GLN A 166 4.12 -11.18 6.05
CA GLN A 166 4.83 -10.82 4.81
C GLN A 166 4.93 -9.31 4.58
N PHE A 167 4.64 -8.49 5.60
CA PHE A 167 4.78 -7.03 5.53
C PHE A 167 6.11 -6.60 6.13
N GLY A 168 6.79 -5.72 5.45
CA GLY A 168 8.05 -5.15 5.88
C GLY A 168 9.26 -5.84 5.24
N LEU A 169 10.35 -5.96 5.99
CA LEU A 169 11.61 -6.54 5.52
C LEU A 169 11.78 -7.95 6.06
N PHE A 170 12.04 -8.90 5.18
CA PHE A 170 12.24 -10.30 5.54
C PHE A 170 13.57 -10.82 5.01
N ARG A 171 14.20 -11.68 5.81
CA ARG A 171 15.28 -12.54 5.34
C ARG A 171 14.67 -13.81 4.76
N VAL A 172 15.10 -14.19 3.57
CA VAL A 172 14.67 -15.41 2.88
C VAL A 172 15.82 -16.41 2.88
N ASN A 173 15.55 -17.63 3.33
CA ASN A 173 16.56 -18.69 3.51
C ASN A 173 16.44 -19.83 2.48
N GLY A 174 15.74 -19.64 1.37
CA GLY A 174 15.58 -20.65 0.32
C GLY A 174 14.60 -21.78 0.63
N GLU A 175 14.09 -21.87 1.84
CA GLU A 175 12.95 -22.71 2.17
C GLU A 175 11.69 -21.89 1.89
N THR A 176 10.89 -22.32 0.94
CA THR A 176 9.54 -21.77 0.72
C THR A 176 8.75 -21.88 2.00
N PRO A 177 8.00 -20.85 2.41
CA PRO A 177 7.13 -20.89 3.57
C PRO A 177 6.01 -21.92 3.40
#